data_8987314ab243d1f70eaaa8816d63d244
#
_entry.id   8987314ab243d1f70eaaa8816d63d244
#
_cell.length_a   1.000
_cell.length_b   1.000
_cell.length_c   1.000
_cell.angle_alpha   90.00
_cell.angle_beta   90.00
_cell.angle_gamma   90.00
#
_symmetry.space_group_name_H-M   'P 1'
#
loop_
_entity.id
_entity.type
_entity.pdbx_description
1 polymer ?
#
loop_
_entity_poly.entity_id
_entity_poly.type
_entity_poly.pdbx_seq_one_letter_code
_entity_poly.pdbx_strand_id
1 'polypeptide(L)'
;SEMCIRDSPYIIGLGKACELAKKNLDEENTRVKALRDYLESKVLEKIPNTLVNGDRKNRLPNTLSVSFEYVEGESILLLLSDLGICASSGSACTSGSLEPSHVLRAMGVPFTAAHGSIRFSLSIYNTKEEMDYIIEHLPPIIQRLRDISPFWKDYLKTQGKI
;
A
#
# COMPACT_ATOMS: atom_id res chain seq x y z
N SER A 1 39.39 5.80 -13.51
CA SER A 1 39.30 4.33 -13.57
C SER A 1 38.37 3.74 -12.50
N GLU A 2 38.24 4.34 -11.30
CA GLU A 2 37.32 3.86 -10.26
C GLU A 2 35.85 3.97 -10.70
N MET A 3 35.49 5.01 -11.45
CA MET A 3 34.13 5.12 -12.03
C MET A 3 33.80 3.93 -12.95
N CYS A 4 34.74 3.48 -13.78
CA CYS A 4 34.49 2.34 -14.67
C CYS A 4 34.29 1.04 -13.93
N ILE A 5 35.00 0.81 -12.83
CA ILE A 5 34.86 -0.41 -12.01
C ILE A 5 33.53 -0.40 -11.25
N ARG A 6 33.09 0.75 -10.74
CA ARG A 6 31.86 0.92 -10.00
C ARG A 6 30.63 0.92 -10.92
N ASP A 7 30.68 1.70 -11.98
CA ASP A 7 29.50 2.02 -12.80
C ASP A 7 29.18 0.90 -13.81
N SER A 8 30.19 0.17 -14.35
CA SER A 8 29.97 -0.89 -15.33
C SER A 8 29.08 -2.04 -14.82
N PRO A 9 29.28 -2.59 -13.60
CA PRO A 9 28.37 -3.62 -13.08
C PRO A 9 26.93 -3.13 -12.92
N TYR A 10 26.73 -1.88 -12.52
CA TYR A 10 25.38 -1.30 -12.37
C TYR A 10 24.71 -1.06 -13.73
N ILE A 11 25.46 -0.62 -14.75
CA ILE A 11 24.93 -0.46 -16.11
C ILE A 11 24.50 -1.82 -16.69
N ILE A 12 25.32 -2.85 -16.53
CA ILE A 12 25.00 -4.22 -16.95
C ILE A 12 23.78 -4.73 -16.17
N GLY A 13 23.73 -4.51 -14.86
CA GLY A 13 22.61 -4.88 -14.00
C GLY A 13 21.31 -4.20 -14.42
N LEU A 14 21.35 -2.91 -14.74
CA LEU A 14 20.21 -2.16 -15.26
C LEU A 14 19.75 -2.73 -16.60
N GLY A 15 20.67 -3.02 -17.52
CA GLY A 15 20.35 -3.65 -18.81
C GLY A 15 19.63 -4.99 -18.61
N LYS A 16 20.12 -5.84 -17.68
CA LYS A 16 19.47 -7.11 -17.35
C LYS A 16 18.10 -6.91 -16.71
N ALA A 17 17.96 -5.96 -15.82
CA ALA A 17 16.68 -5.62 -15.20
C ALA A 17 15.64 -5.18 -16.26
N CYS A 18 16.05 -4.34 -17.22
CA CYS A 18 15.17 -3.93 -18.33
C CYS A 18 14.76 -5.12 -19.23
N GLU A 19 15.69 -6.03 -19.53
CA GLU A 19 15.38 -7.26 -20.27
C GLU A 19 14.32 -8.11 -19.55
N LEU A 20 14.52 -8.32 -18.25
CA LEU A 20 13.59 -9.11 -17.42
C LEU A 20 12.22 -8.41 -17.30
N ALA A 21 12.19 -7.10 -17.11
CA ALA A 21 10.95 -6.33 -17.07
C ALA A 21 10.17 -6.46 -18.37
N LYS A 22 10.86 -6.32 -19.52
CA LYS A 22 10.23 -6.51 -20.84
C LYS A 22 9.68 -7.91 -21.01
N LYS A 23 10.41 -8.95 -20.59
CA LYS A 23 9.99 -10.36 -20.67
C LYS A 23 8.71 -10.61 -19.85
N ASN A 24 8.57 -9.97 -18.71
CA ASN A 24 7.47 -10.21 -17.76
C ASN A 24 6.32 -9.21 -17.91
N LEU A 25 6.37 -8.30 -18.89
CA LEU A 25 5.42 -7.20 -19.03
C LEU A 25 3.97 -7.69 -19.20
N ASP A 26 3.75 -8.76 -19.96
CA ASP A 26 2.41 -9.32 -20.17
C ASP A 26 1.87 -9.94 -18.87
N GLU A 27 2.70 -10.63 -18.10
CA GLU A 27 2.33 -11.20 -16.81
C GLU A 27 1.99 -10.11 -15.78
N GLU A 28 2.76 -9.02 -15.73
CA GLU A 28 2.48 -7.85 -14.90
C GLU A 28 1.12 -7.23 -15.26
N ASN A 29 0.82 -7.06 -16.55
CA ASN A 29 -0.41 -6.43 -17.01
C ASN A 29 -1.64 -7.35 -16.97
N THR A 30 -1.47 -8.65 -16.73
CA THR A 30 -2.56 -9.62 -16.67
C THR A 30 -2.71 -10.20 -15.26
N ARG A 31 -1.89 -11.19 -14.91
CA ARG A 31 -1.99 -11.92 -13.64
C ARG A 31 -1.75 -11.03 -12.42
N VAL A 32 -0.67 -10.25 -12.43
CA VAL A 32 -0.34 -9.37 -11.28
C VAL A 32 -1.39 -8.29 -11.12
N LYS A 33 -1.86 -7.71 -12.23
CA LYS A 33 -2.99 -6.79 -12.21
C LYS A 33 -4.25 -7.42 -11.60
N ALA A 34 -4.56 -8.66 -11.96
CA ALA A 34 -5.73 -9.37 -11.43
C ALA A 34 -5.59 -9.63 -9.91
N LEU A 35 -4.40 -9.97 -9.41
CA LEU A 35 -4.13 -10.11 -7.98
C LEU A 35 -4.33 -8.77 -7.24
N ARG A 36 -3.82 -7.67 -7.79
CA ARG A 36 -4.01 -6.33 -7.24
C ARG A 36 -5.50 -5.94 -7.19
N ASP A 37 -6.23 -6.17 -8.29
CA ASP A 37 -7.66 -5.86 -8.38
C ASP A 37 -8.47 -6.73 -7.39
N TYR A 38 -8.08 -7.98 -7.22
CA TYR A 38 -8.66 -8.88 -6.21
C TYR A 38 -8.43 -8.36 -4.78
N LEU A 39 -7.18 -8.02 -4.43
CA LEU A 39 -6.86 -7.45 -3.12
C LEU A 39 -7.65 -6.17 -2.88
N GLU A 40 -7.68 -5.24 -3.83
CA GLU A 40 -8.42 -3.99 -3.74
C GLU A 40 -9.91 -4.23 -3.46
N SER A 41 -10.54 -5.10 -4.25
CA SER A 41 -11.98 -5.37 -4.11
C SER A 41 -12.32 -5.93 -2.72
N LYS A 42 -11.49 -6.84 -2.21
CA LYS A 42 -11.70 -7.48 -0.89
C LYS A 42 -11.41 -6.53 0.27
N VAL A 43 -10.41 -5.67 0.14
CA VAL A 43 -10.12 -4.63 1.13
C VAL A 43 -11.29 -3.65 1.24
N LEU A 44 -11.82 -3.18 0.11
CA LEU A 44 -12.97 -2.27 0.09
C LEU A 44 -14.26 -2.93 0.61
N GLU A 45 -14.46 -4.21 0.32
CA GLU A 45 -15.61 -4.99 0.81
C GLU A 45 -15.59 -5.18 2.34
N LYS A 46 -14.42 -5.51 2.89
CA LYS A 46 -14.28 -5.92 4.30
C LYS A 46 -13.98 -4.78 5.27
N ILE A 47 -13.40 -3.68 4.79
CA ILE A 47 -12.94 -2.58 5.65
C ILE A 47 -13.68 -1.30 5.24
N PRO A 48 -14.72 -0.89 5.99
CA PRO A 48 -15.40 0.37 5.73
C PRO A 48 -14.47 1.57 5.98
N ASN A 49 -14.84 2.74 5.47
CA ASN A 49 -14.03 3.97 5.59
C ASN A 49 -12.60 3.77 5.03
N THR A 50 -12.52 3.17 3.85
CA THR A 50 -11.29 2.94 3.09
C THR A 50 -11.37 3.67 1.76
N LEU A 51 -10.33 4.39 1.39
CA LEU A 51 -10.19 5.12 0.13
C LEU A 51 -9.09 4.50 -0.72
N VAL A 52 -9.32 4.35 -2.02
CA VAL A 52 -8.26 4.02 -2.98
C VAL A 52 -7.65 5.32 -3.47
N ASN A 53 -6.34 5.46 -3.33
CA ASN A 53 -5.60 6.64 -3.76
C ASN A 53 -5.24 6.54 -5.26
N GLY A 54 -5.45 7.63 -5.99
CA GLY A 54 -5.12 7.74 -7.41
C GLY A 54 -6.23 7.33 -8.37
N ASP A 55 -5.90 7.38 -9.65
CA ASP A 55 -6.83 6.98 -10.71
C ASP A 55 -6.99 5.45 -10.73
N ARG A 56 -8.24 4.97 -10.75
CA ARG A 56 -8.54 3.53 -10.74
C ARG A 56 -8.36 2.86 -12.10
N LYS A 57 -8.28 3.62 -13.17
CA LYS A 57 -8.14 3.12 -14.56
C LYS A 57 -6.70 3.28 -15.06
N ASN A 58 -6.16 4.51 -14.90
CA ASN A 58 -4.86 4.89 -15.43
C ASN A 58 -3.79 4.80 -14.33
N ARG A 59 -3.35 3.58 -14.00
CA ARG A 59 -2.35 3.31 -12.95
C ARG A 59 -1.50 2.10 -13.27
N LEU A 60 -0.39 1.96 -12.57
CA LEU A 60 0.46 0.78 -12.68
C LEU A 60 -0.31 -0.49 -12.27
N PRO A 61 -0.08 -1.62 -12.97
CA PRO A 61 -0.80 -2.86 -12.72
C PRO A 61 -0.54 -3.45 -11.33
N ASN A 62 0.65 -3.27 -10.80
CA ASN A 62 1.18 -3.95 -9.62
C ASN A 62 1.08 -3.13 -8.31
N THR A 63 0.56 -1.92 -8.34
CA THR A 63 0.55 -1.03 -7.17
C THR A 63 -0.88 -0.78 -6.71
N LEU A 64 -1.13 -1.04 -5.41
CA LEU A 64 -2.35 -0.66 -4.70
C LEU A 64 -1.99 0.32 -3.59
N SER A 65 -2.50 1.54 -3.66
CA SER A 65 -2.42 2.52 -2.57
C SER A 65 -3.80 2.73 -1.98
N VAL A 66 -3.95 2.44 -0.70
CA VAL A 66 -5.20 2.59 0.05
C VAL A 66 -4.98 3.40 1.30
N SER A 67 -5.97 4.16 1.70
CA SER A 67 -5.97 4.93 2.94
C SER A 67 -7.12 4.47 3.83
N PHE A 68 -6.80 4.17 5.08
CA PHE A 68 -7.76 3.79 6.11
C PHE A 68 -8.00 4.98 7.02
N GLU A 69 -9.25 5.46 7.12
CA GLU A 69 -9.56 6.60 7.96
C GLU A 69 -9.42 6.27 9.45
N TYR A 70 -8.94 7.27 10.22
CA TYR A 70 -8.84 7.28 11.68
C TYR A 70 -7.82 6.30 12.28
N VAL A 71 -6.83 5.89 11.50
CA VAL A 71 -5.72 5.04 11.94
C VAL A 71 -4.38 5.59 11.45
N GLU A 72 -3.30 5.15 12.08
CA GLU A 72 -1.94 5.52 11.70
C GLU A 72 -1.28 4.42 10.86
N GLY A 73 -0.72 4.79 9.70
CA GLY A 73 -0.08 3.87 8.77
C GLY A 73 1.12 3.12 9.36
N GLU A 74 1.93 3.79 10.19
CA GLU A 74 3.06 3.14 10.86
C GLU A 74 2.61 2.03 11.80
N SER A 75 1.52 2.24 12.54
CA SER A 75 0.94 1.21 13.41
C SER A 75 0.43 0.02 12.60
N ILE A 76 -0.17 0.27 11.43
CA ILE A 76 -0.58 -0.80 10.51
C ILE A 76 0.65 -1.58 10.03
N LEU A 77 1.71 -0.89 9.59
CA LEU A 77 2.93 -1.53 9.09
C LEU A 77 3.61 -2.41 10.14
N LEU A 78 3.67 -1.96 11.40
CA LEU A 78 4.25 -2.76 12.49
C LEU A 78 3.47 -4.05 12.69
N LEU A 79 2.13 -3.99 12.77
CA LEU A 79 1.30 -5.18 12.95
C LEU A 79 1.31 -6.11 11.73
N LEU A 80 1.43 -5.58 10.51
CA LEU A 80 1.63 -6.39 9.30
C LEU A 80 3.02 -7.07 9.30
N SER A 81 4.06 -6.34 9.73
CA SER A 81 5.43 -6.88 9.81
C SER A 81 5.53 -8.05 10.78
N ASP A 82 4.82 -8.02 11.91
CA ASP A 82 4.74 -9.12 12.87
C ASP A 82 4.16 -10.41 12.24
N LEU A 83 3.38 -10.26 11.19
CA LEU A 83 2.79 -11.36 10.41
C LEU A 83 3.62 -11.72 9.16
N GLY A 84 4.78 -11.09 8.97
CA GLY A 84 5.62 -11.31 7.79
C GLY A 84 5.10 -10.63 6.51
N ILE A 85 4.13 -9.71 6.62
CA ILE A 85 3.58 -8.96 5.49
C ILE A 85 4.35 -7.65 5.33
N CYS A 86 5.06 -7.50 4.20
CA CYS A 86 5.78 -6.29 3.86
C CYS A 86 4.90 -5.33 3.06
N ALA A 87 4.75 -4.10 3.55
CA ALA A 87 4.06 -3.00 2.88
C ALA A 87 4.80 -1.68 3.14
N SER A 88 4.37 -0.59 2.54
CA SER A 88 4.97 0.73 2.76
C SER A 88 3.90 1.75 3.15
N SER A 89 4.23 2.69 4.02
CA SER A 89 3.47 3.94 4.14
C SER A 89 3.80 4.88 2.97
N GLY A 90 2.91 5.81 2.66
CA GLY A 90 3.04 6.70 1.50
C GLY A 90 4.30 7.59 1.49
N SER A 91 5.07 7.67 2.58
CA SER A 91 6.22 8.56 2.75
C SER A 91 7.42 7.86 3.39
N ALA A 92 7.98 6.88 2.70
CA ALA A 92 9.16 6.13 3.21
C ALA A 92 10.37 7.02 3.52
N CYS A 93 10.54 8.16 2.84
CA CYS A 93 11.66 9.07 3.03
C CYS A 93 11.46 10.12 4.14
N THR A 94 10.25 10.24 4.68
CA THR A 94 9.88 11.20 5.73
C THR A 94 9.40 10.50 7.00
N SER A 95 9.86 9.27 7.26
CA SER A 95 9.48 8.46 8.42
C SER A 95 9.77 9.10 9.79
N GLY A 96 10.42 10.26 9.83
CA GLY A 96 10.57 11.10 11.03
C GLY A 96 9.64 12.33 11.09
N SER A 97 8.79 12.53 10.06
CA SER A 97 7.84 13.64 10.01
C SER A 97 6.44 13.14 10.35
N LEU A 98 5.78 13.80 11.28
CA LEU A 98 4.35 13.60 11.60
C LEU A 98 3.41 14.09 10.49
N GLU A 99 3.96 14.61 9.39
CA GLU A 99 3.19 15.12 8.25
C GLU A 99 2.85 14.01 7.26
N PRO A 100 1.59 13.94 6.77
CA PRO A 100 1.21 12.99 5.74
C PRO A 100 1.92 13.31 4.42
N SER A 101 2.02 12.31 3.54
CA SER A 101 2.63 12.44 2.23
C SER A 101 2.15 13.70 1.49
N HIS A 102 3.09 14.55 1.07
CA HIS A 102 2.78 15.74 0.26
C HIS A 102 2.09 15.37 -1.06
N VAL A 103 2.35 14.16 -1.61
CA VAL A 103 1.69 13.64 -2.81
C VAL A 103 0.21 13.39 -2.52
N LEU A 104 -0.12 12.69 -1.44
CA LEU A 104 -1.51 12.42 -1.06
C LEU A 104 -2.27 13.71 -0.77
N ARG A 105 -1.63 14.69 -0.13
CA ARG A 105 -2.20 16.03 0.10
C ARG A 105 -2.50 16.75 -1.22
N ALA A 106 -1.55 16.73 -2.17
CA ALA A 106 -1.73 17.32 -3.49
C ALA A 106 -2.85 16.63 -4.30
N MET A 107 -3.09 15.34 -4.06
CA MET A 107 -4.18 14.58 -4.64
C MET A 107 -5.53 14.82 -3.95
N GLY A 108 -5.59 15.63 -2.90
CA GLY A 108 -6.82 15.95 -2.16
C GLY A 108 -7.30 14.82 -1.23
N VAL A 109 -6.43 13.89 -0.86
CA VAL A 109 -6.78 12.86 0.14
C VAL A 109 -7.04 13.53 1.49
N PRO A 110 -8.19 13.29 2.15
CA PRO A 110 -8.51 13.90 3.43
C PRO A 110 -7.43 13.62 4.49
N PHE A 111 -7.17 14.58 5.36
CA PHE A 111 -6.17 14.46 6.42
C PHE A 111 -6.41 13.21 7.30
N THR A 112 -7.68 12.94 7.63
CA THR A 112 -8.10 11.75 8.40
C THR A 112 -7.75 10.41 7.76
N ALA A 113 -7.56 10.38 6.43
CA ALA A 113 -7.22 9.21 5.67
C ALA A 113 -5.73 9.18 5.26
N ALA A 114 -5.12 10.34 5.04
CA ALA A 114 -3.76 10.44 4.52
C ALA A 114 -2.72 9.82 5.47
N HIS A 115 -2.92 9.92 6.78
CA HIS A 115 -2.06 9.28 7.79
C HIS A 115 -2.17 7.76 7.80
N GLY A 116 -3.33 7.19 7.48
CA GLY A 116 -3.58 5.76 7.40
C GLY A 116 -3.29 5.16 6.02
N SER A 117 -2.43 5.79 5.23
CA SER A 117 -2.14 5.33 3.87
C SER A 117 -1.12 4.20 3.86
N ILE A 118 -1.47 3.11 3.16
CA ILE A 118 -0.62 1.95 2.94
C ILE A 118 -0.52 1.67 1.43
N ARG A 119 0.70 1.38 0.99
CA ARG A 119 0.99 0.94 -0.38
C ARG A 119 1.42 -0.51 -0.39
N PHE A 120 0.66 -1.32 -1.11
CA PHE A 120 1.03 -2.69 -1.46
C PHE A 120 1.62 -2.68 -2.88
N SER A 121 2.83 -3.22 -3.02
CA SER A 121 3.52 -3.34 -4.31
C SER A 121 3.73 -4.81 -4.61
N LEU A 122 3.03 -5.31 -5.61
CA LEU A 122 3.05 -6.70 -6.01
C LEU A 122 4.08 -6.92 -7.13
N SER A 123 4.44 -8.17 -7.35
CA SER A 123 5.33 -8.59 -8.43
C SER A 123 4.87 -9.92 -9.03
N ILE A 124 5.60 -10.39 -10.03
CA ILE A 124 5.38 -11.71 -10.63
C ILE A 124 5.58 -12.88 -9.66
N TYR A 125 6.19 -12.64 -8.50
CA TYR A 125 6.42 -13.67 -7.47
C TYR A 125 5.26 -13.82 -6.51
N ASN A 126 4.33 -12.85 -6.46
CA ASN A 126 3.20 -12.93 -5.53
C ASN A 126 2.13 -13.90 -6.03
N THR A 127 1.46 -14.54 -5.07
CA THR A 127 0.44 -15.55 -5.29
C THR A 127 -0.93 -15.09 -4.79
N LYS A 128 -1.97 -15.83 -5.16
CA LYS A 128 -3.33 -15.57 -4.66
C LYS A 128 -3.44 -15.87 -3.17
N GLU A 129 -2.78 -16.91 -2.70
CA GLU A 129 -2.75 -17.33 -1.30
C GLU A 129 -2.18 -16.24 -0.40
N GLU A 130 -1.14 -15.52 -0.86
CA GLU A 130 -0.60 -14.36 -0.15
C GLU A 130 -1.63 -13.21 -0.08
N MET A 131 -2.40 -12.98 -1.16
CA MET A 131 -3.48 -12.00 -1.13
C MET A 131 -4.58 -12.43 -0.14
N ASP A 132 -4.97 -13.69 -0.13
CA ASP A 132 -5.95 -14.24 0.79
C ASP A 132 -5.47 -14.08 2.25
N TYR A 133 -4.18 -14.30 2.51
CA TYR A 133 -3.56 -14.08 3.81
C TYR A 133 -3.65 -12.61 4.28
N ILE A 134 -3.36 -11.66 3.39
CA ILE A 134 -3.54 -10.23 3.69
C ILE A 134 -5.01 -9.91 3.98
N ILE A 135 -5.93 -10.44 3.17
CA ILE A 135 -7.37 -10.20 3.28
C ILE A 135 -7.95 -10.80 4.58
N GLU A 136 -7.35 -11.85 5.12
CA GLU A 136 -7.71 -12.43 6.41
C GLU A 136 -7.25 -11.56 7.59
N HIS A 137 -6.00 -11.07 7.54
CA HIS A 137 -5.35 -10.45 8.70
C HIS A 137 -5.49 -8.93 8.77
N LEU A 138 -5.62 -8.25 7.63
CA LEU A 138 -5.71 -6.78 7.60
C LEU A 138 -6.98 -6.21 8.28
N PRO A 139 -8.19 -6.75 8.07
CA PRO A 139 -9.38 -6.19 8.70
C PRO A 139 -9.34 -6.16 10.24
N PRO A 140 -8.96 -7.24 10.96
CA PRO A 140 -8.84 -7.19 12.41
C PRO A 140 -7.77 -6.23 12.90
N ILE A 141 -6.67 -6.04 12.15
CA ILE A 141 -5.64 -5.02 12.46
C ILE A 141 -6.27 -3.62 12.43
N ILE A 142 -6.94 -3.28 11.35
CA ILE A 142 -7.57 -1.96 11.18
C ILE A 142 -8.64 -1.74 12.26
N GLN A 143 -9.46 -2.74 12.56
CA GLN A 143 -10.48 -2.63 13.59
C GLN A 143 -9.85 -2.40 14.98
N ARG A 144 -8.84 -3.17 15.35
CA ARG A 144 -8.11 -3.01 16.61
C ARG A 144 -7.53 -1.60 16.76
N LEU A 145 -6.93 -1.05 15.69
CA LEU A 145 -6.37 0.31 15.72
C LEU A 145 -7.46 1.37 15.84
N ARG A 146 -8.61 1.19 15.18
CA ARG A 146 -9.76 2.07 15.31
C ARG A 146 -10.35 2.06 16.72
N ASP A 147 -10.43 0.91 17.36
CA ASP A 147 -11.00 0.76 18.71
C ASP A 147 -10.22 1.57 19.76
N ILE A 148 -8.92 1.75 19.57
CA ILE A 148 -8.07 2.58 20.45
C ILE A 148 -7.96 4.03 19.98
N SER A 149 -8.40 4.36 18.77
CA SER A 149 -8.33 5.70 18.20
C SER A 149 -9.42 6.63 18.80
N PRO A 150 -9.05 7.75 19.41
CA PRO A 150 -10.03 8.74 19.88
C PRO A 150 -10.84 9.33 18.73
N PHE A 151 -10.21 9.56 17.57
CA PHE A 151 -10.86 10.14 16.39
C PHE A 151 -11.94 9.21 15.80
N TRP A 152 -11.74 7.90 15.88
CA TRP A 152 -12.76 6.92 15.46
C TRP A 152 -13.97 6.95 16.39
N LYS A 153 -13.75 7.05 17.71
CA LYS A 153 -14.84 7.16 18.69
C LYS A 153 -15.67 8.41 18.46
N ASP A 154 -15.04 9.54 18.20
CA ASP A 154 -15.74 10.80 17.94
C ASP A 154 -16.52 10.74 16.62
N TYR A 155 -15.95 10.12 15.58
CA TYR A 155 -16.69 9.83 14.33
C TYR A 155 -17.93 8.98 14.58
N LEU A 156 -17.84 7.88 15.34
CA LEU A 156 -18.99 7.03 15.65
C LEU A 156 -20.09 7.78 16.40
N LYS A 157 -19.74 8.68 17.35
CA LYS A 157 -20.71 9.56 18.03
C LYS A 157 -21.46 10.45 17.03
N THR A 158 -20.73 11.05 16.08
CA THR A 158 -21.37 11.92 15.06
C THR A 158 -22.31 11.14 14.15
N GLN A 159 -22.11 9.84 13.99
CA GLN A 159 -22.98 8.95 13.21
C GLN A 159 -24.12 8.34 14.04
N GLY A 160 -24.23 8.66 15.34
CA GLY A 160 -25.25 8.08 16.23
C GLY A 160 -25.11 6.58 16.46
N LYS A 161 -23.89 6.05 16.37
CA LYS A 161 -23.59 4.60 16.51
C LYS A 161 -23.11 4.21 17.90
N ILE A 162 -22.75 5.18 18.74
CA ILE A 162 -22.42 5.05 20.17
C ILE A 162 -22.84 6.30 20.94
#